data_1856126db23dd54e8312ebc3c0a2acac
#
_entry.id   1856126db23dd54e8312ebc3c0a2acac
#
_cell.length_a   1.000
_cell.length_b   1.000
_cell.length_c   1.000
_cell.angle_alpha   90.00
_cell.angle_beta   90.00
_cell.angle_gamma   90.00
#
_symmetry.space_group_name_H-M   'P 1'
#
loop_
_entity.id
_entity.type
_entity.pdbx_description
1 polymer ?
#
loop_
_entity_poly.entity_id
_entity_poly.type
_entity_poly.pdbx_seq_one_letter_code
_entity_poly.pdbx_strand_id
1 'polypeptide(L)'
;MPAFPIILHHFAKSPFSEKIRVAFGLKNLEWASVLISRIMPRPDLMPLTGGYRRTPVMQIGADIYCDTQIILRELERRFPQPTLFPRGYEGIGSATAMWTDRSFFQNTVNLVFGSLANQVPQDFIKDREKLRGAKFDVPAMTAAIPQMRDQFRAHLQWIETQLGDGRNWMAGDQASLCDVNAYMNIWYVGAHLPNADGMFSEFDKTRAWEARLRAVGHGRSHEISSAAALDIAAGATPLTAEMADPNDPNGRKPGDMAEVMPDDYGKIKVRGEIVALSSQHIAIRSTIRAPAR
;
A
#
# COMPACT_ATOMS: atom_id res chain seq x y z
N MET A 1 4.86 19.21 14.58
CA MET A 1 4.41 18.83 13.22
C MET A 1 5.67 18.60 12.38
N PRO A 2 5.67 17.69 11.39
CA PRO A 2 6.82 17.57 10.50
C PRO A 2 7.06 18.92 9.80
N ALA A 3 8.32 19.26 9.52
CA ALA A 3 8.70 20.48 8.82
C ALA A 3 8.12 20.55 7.38
N PHE A 4 7.72 19.40 6.84
CA PHE A 4 7.11 19.26 5.53
C PHE A 4 5.78 18.51 5.62
N PRO A 5 4.81 18.76 4.70
CA PRO A 5 3.57 18.02 4.65
C PRO A 5 3.82 16.53 4.34
N ILE A 6 2.91 15.68 4.82
CA ILE A 6 2.80 14.29 4.34
C ILE A 6 2.15 14.34 2.97
N ILE A 7 2.80 13.84 1.95
CA ILE A 7 2.28 13.78 0.58
C ILE A 7 2.07 12.31 0.20
N LEU A 8 0.91 11.99 -0.37
CA LEU A 8 0.63 10.66 -0.90
C LEU A 8 0.42 10.73 -2.41
N HIS A 9 1.30 10.07 -3.15
CA HIS A 9 1.13 9.84 -4.58
C HIS A 9 0.29 8.59 -4.80
N HIS A 10 -0.93 8.77 -5.29
CA HIS A 10 -1.91 7.68 -5.35
C HIS A 10 -2.92 7.86 -6.49
N PHE A 11 -3.75 6.85 -6.71
CA PHE A 11 -4.97 6.98 -7.50
C PHE A 11 -6.17 6.45 -6.72
N ALA A 12 -7.35 7.04 -6.95
CA ALA A 12 -8.53 6.86 -6.11
C ALA A 12 -8.96 5.39 -5.94
N LYS A 13 -8.92 4.61 -7.02
CA LYS A 13 -9.38 3.21 -7.04
C LYS A 13 -8.30 2.17 -6.70
N SER A 14 -7.18 2.56 -6.09
CA SER A 14 -6.12 1.65 -5.66
C SER A 14 -6.40 1.08 -4.27
N PRO A 15 -6.45 -0.26 -4.09
CA PRO A 15 -6.65 -0.87 -2.77
C PRO A 15 -5.48 -0.57 -1.82
N PHE A 16 -4.25 -0.64 -2.30
CA PHE A 16 -3.09 -0.27 -1.49
C PHE A 16 -3.06 1.21 -1.10
N SER A 17 -3.60 2.09 -1.97
CA SER A 17 -3.77 3.50 -1.61
C SER A 17 -4.87 3.68 -0.57
N GLU A 18 -5.97 2.93 -0.67
CA GLU A 18 -7.04 2.92 0.34
C GLU A 18 -6.50 2.49 1.71
N LYS A 19 -5.67 1.45 1.75
CA LYS A 19 -4.96 0.99 2.95
C LYS A 19 -4.26 2.16 3.67
N ILE A 20 -3.53 3.01 2.94
CA ILE A 20 -2.83 4.14 3.53
C ILE A 20 -3.78 5.28 3.88
N ARG A 21 -4.79 5.57 3.05
CA ARG A 21 -5.78 6.61 3.33
C ARG A 21 -6.57 6.33 4.61
N VAL A 22 -6.98 5.09 4.84
CA VAL A 22 -7.64 4.68 6.10
C VAL A 22 -6.70 4.81 7.29
N ALA A 23 -5.42 4.48 7.13
CA ALA A 23 -4.43 4.70 8.19
C ALA A 23 -4.27 6.20 8.53
N PHE A 24 -4.34 7.09 7.53
CA PHE A 24 -4.40 8.54 7.78
C PHE A 24 -5.67 8.93 8.55
N GLY A 25 -6.81 8.34 8.21
CA GLY A 25 -8.05 8.54 8.93
C GLY A 25 -7.97 8.12 10.40
N LEU A 26 -7.49 6.89 10.66
CA LEU A 26 -7.31 6.36 12.01
C LEU A 26 -6.41 7.24 12.88
N LYS A 27 -5.37 7.82 12.29
CA LYS A 27 -4.45 8.74 12.96
C LYS A 27 -4.87 10.22 12.88
N ASN A 28 -6.04 10.52 12.30
CA ASN A 28 -6.59 11.87 12.10
C ASN A 28 -5.56 12.86 11.50
N LEU A 29 -4.84 12.41 10.48
CA LEU A 29 -3.77 13.19 9.87
C LEU A 29 -4.29 14.18 8.83
N GLU A 30 -3.54 15.27 8.67
CA GLU A 30 -3.62 16.17 7.53
C GLU A 30 -2.54 15.80 6.52
N TRP A 31 -2.90 15.74 5.22
CA TRP A 31 -1.99 15.29 4.18
C TRP A 31 -2.31 15.90 2.81
N ALA A 32 -1.31 15.97 1.96
CA ALA A 32 -1.45 16.42 0.59
C ALA A 32 -1.64 15.24 -0.37
N SER A 33 -2.67 15.32 -1.19
CA SER A 33 -3.05 14.32 -2.19
C SER A 33 -2.44 14.68 -3.55
N VAL A 34 -1.62 13.80 -4.10
CA VAL A 34 -1.15 13.87 -5.48
C VAL A 34 -1.77 12.74 -6.29
N LEU A 35 -2.76 13.07 -7.10
CA LEU A 35 -3.39 12.10 -7.99
C LEU A 35 -2.46 11.80 -9.17
N ILE A 36 -2.11 10.52 -9.33
CA ILE A 36 -1.25 10.03 -10.41
C ILE A 36 -2.02 9.12 -11.36
N SER A 37 -1.53 9.00 -12.60
CA SER A 37 -2.05 8.06 -13.58
C SER A 37 -1.97 6.60 -13.08
N ARG A 38 -2.95 5.76 -13.45
CA ARG A 38 -2.92 4.31 -13.17
C ARG A 38 -1.89 3.57 -14.03
N ILE A 39 -1.47 4.16 -15.15
CA ILE A 39 -0.53 3.61 -16.12
C ILE A 39 0.65 4.58 -16.32
N MET A 40 1.72 4.10 -16.93
CA MET A 40 2.83 4.96 -17.34
C MET A 40 2.44 5.80 -18.56
N PRO A 41 3.06 6.99 -18.76
CA PRO A 41 4.18 7.57 -17.99
C PRO A 41 3.74 8.31 -16.73
N ARG A 42 4.68 8.46 -15.78
CA ARG A 42 4.53 9.25 -14.55
C ARG A 42 5.78 10.10 -14.36
N PRO A 43 5.96 11.14 -15.18
CA PRO A 43 7.23 11.87 -15.30
C PRO A 43 7.70 12.50 -13.99
N ASP A 44 6.80 13.03 -13.18
CA ASP A 44 7.15 13.70 -11.93
C ASP A 44 7.36 12.72 -10.76
N LEU A 45 6.81 11.50 -10.84
CA LEU A 45 6.98 10.48 -9.78
C LEU A 45 8.27 9.68 -9.96
N MET A 46 8.66 9.36 -11.21
CA MET A 46 9.80 8.48 -11.45
C MET A 46 11.13 9.04 -10.92
N PRO A 47 11.43 10.35 -11.00
CA PRO A 47 12.61 10.93 -10.37
C PRO A 47 12.64 10.78 -8.85
N LEU A 48 11.49 10.87 -8.20
CA LEU A 48 11.38 10.73 -6.73
C LEU A 48 11.69 9.30 -6.27
N THR A 49 11.28 8.31 -7.06
CA THR A 49 11.31 6.89 -6.65
C THR A 49 12.48 6.10 -7.21
N GLY A 50 13.36 6.74 -8.01
CA GLY A 50 14.44 6.01 -8.70
C GLY A 50 13.94 5.00 -9.74
N GLY A 51 12.68 5.15 -10.21
CA GLY A 51 12.07 4.25 -11.18
C GLY A 51 11.10 3.22 -10.57
N TYR A 52 11.00 3.13 -9.23
CA TYR A 52 9.96 2.29 -8.60
C TYR A 52 8.57 2.83 -8.98
N ARG A 53 7.73 1.99 -9.56
CA ARG A 53 6.47 2.42 -10.18
C ARG A 53 5.19 1.92 -9.53
N ARG A 54 5.29 1.18 -8.41
CA ARG A 54 4.10 0.77 -7.67
C ARG A 54 3.49 1.95 -6.91
N THR A 55 2.28 1.80 -6.47
CA THR A 55 1.47 2.83 -5.82
C THR A 55 0.77 2.22 -4.61
N PRO A 56 0.64 2.92 -3.48
CA PRO A 56 1.02 4.33 -3.26
C PRO A 56 2.52 4.55 -2.99
N VAL A 57 2.93 5.81 -3.04
CA VAL A 57 4.23 6.29 -2.57
C VAL A 57 3.98 7.44 -1.61
N MET A 58 4.58 7.42 -0.43
CA MET A 58 4.53 8.53 0.52
C MET A 58 5.81 9.35 0.41
N GLN A 59 5.67 10.67 0.52
CA GLN A 59 6.77 11.63 0.49
C GLN A 59 6.67 12.55 1.71
N ILE A 60 7.81 12.85 2.34
CA ILE A 60 7.93 13.88 3.38
C ILE A 60 9.21 14.67 3.12
N GLY A 61 9.07 15.88 2.57
CA GLY A 61 10.22 16.61 2.04
C GLY A 61 10.91 15.84 0.90
N ALA A 62 12.20 15.54 1.04
CA ALA A 62 12.99 14.75 0.09
C ALA A 62 12.99 13.25 0.40
N ASP A 63 12.38 12.80 1.50
CA ASP A 63 12.32 11.39 1.88
C ASP A 63 11.13 10.72 1.20
N ILE A 64 11.40 9.62 0.50
CA ILE A 64 10.42 8.88 -0.30
C ILE A 64 10.27 7.46 0.24
N TYR A 65 9.04 7.10 0.57
CA TYR A 65 8.69 5.80 1.15
C TYR A 65 7.93 4.96 0.12
N CYS A 66 8.56 3.89 -0.32
CA CYS A 66 8.04 2.96 -1.32
C CYS A 66 7.68 1.64 -0.66
N ASP A 67 6.46 1.20 -0.81
CA ASP A 67 5.77 0.07 -0.19
C ASP A 67 4.96 0.46 1.05
N THR A 68 3.75 -0.14 1.15
CA THR A 68 2.81 0.19 2.23
C THR A 68 3.30 -0.24 3.61
N GLN A 69 4.15 -1.26 3.71
CA GLN A 69 4.69 -1.69 5.00
C GLN A 69 5.62 -0.64 5.59
N ILE A 70 6.54 -0.09 4.81
CA ILE A 70 7.42 0.98 5.30
C ILE A 70 6.65 2.27 5.54
N ILE A 71 5.64 2.59 4.72
CA ILE A 71 4.78 3.75 4.94
C ILE A 71 4.08 3.65 6.30
N LEU A 72 3.45 2.52 6.60
CA LEU A 72 2.73 2.32 7.88
C LEU A 72 3.66 2.35 9.09
N ARG A 73 4.88 1.80 8.98
CA ARG A 73 5.88 1.88 10.04
C ARG A 73 6.36 3.32 10.27
N GLU A 74 6.57 4.07 9.22
CA GLU A 74 6.99 5.48 9.33
C GLU A 74 5.88 6.35 9.91
N LEU A 75 4.61 6.10 9.55
CA LEU A 75 3.45 6.74 10.17
C LEU A 75 3.37 6.43 11.67
N GLU A 76 3.59 5.16 12.05
CA GLU A 76 3.63 4.77 13.46
C GLU A 76 4.76 5.48 14.23
N ARG A 77 5.95 5.51 13.66
CA ARG A 77 7.12 6.16 14.26
C ARG A 77 6.91 7.65 14.48
N ARG A 78 6.27 8.36 13.53
CA ARG A 78 6.02 9.80 13.62
C ARG A 78 4.79 10.14 14.44
N PHE A 79 3.77 9.31 14.37
CA PHE A 79 2.46 9.50 15.00
C PHE A 79 2.08 8.23 15.77
N PRO A 80 2.69 7.99 16.93
CA PRO A 80 2.49 6.74 17.67
C PRO A 80 1.09 6.58 18.27
N GLN A 81 0.28 7.64 18.29
CA GLN A 81 -1.08 7.60 18.82
C GLN A 81 -2.12 8.12 17.81
N PRO A 82 -3.26 7.41 17.65
CA PRO A 82 -3.49 6.03 18.13
C PRO A 82 -2.57 5.04 17.42
N THR A 83 -2.08 4.04 18.14
CA THR A 83 -1.16 3.05 17.56
C THR A 83 -1.88 2.08 16.62
N LEU A 84 -1.25 1.77 15.48
CA LEU A 84 -1.65 0.66 14.59
C LEU A 84 -1.03 -0.68 15.01
N PHE A 85 -0.10 -0.65 15.97
CA PHE A 85 0.63 -1.81 16.47
C PHE A 85 0.35 -2.01 17.97
N PRO A 86 -0.88 -2.40 18.37
CA PRO A 86 -1.19 -2.61 19.76
C PRO A 86 -0.25 -3.67 20.34
N ARG A 87 0.10 -3.48 21.62
CA ARG A 87 1.07 -4.33 22.30
C ARG A 87 0.68 -5.81 22.22
N GLY A 88 1.64 -6.64 21.81
CA GLY A 88 1.45 -8.07 21.64
C GLY A 88 0.89 -8.49 20.27
N TYR A 89 0.58 -7.51 19.37
CA TYR A 89 0.06 -7.79 18.04
C TYR A 89 0.98 -7.31 16.90
N GLU A 90 2.16 -6.79 17.20
CA GLU A 90 3.08 -6.21 16.20
C GLU A 90 3.51 -7.25 15.16
N GLY A 91 3.89 -8.45 15.62
CA GLY A 91 4.29 -9.55 14.74
C GLY A 91 3.11 -10.10 13.93
N ILE A 92 1.96 -10.29 14.56
CA ILE A 92 0.73 -10.77 13.90
C ILE A 92 0.24 -9.74 12.87
N GLY A 93 0.30 -8.45 13.17
CA GLY A 93 -0.04 -7.40 12.21
C GLY A 93 0.83 -7.46 10.95
N SER A 94 2.13 -7.69 11.10
CA SER A 94 3.05 -7.86 9.98
C SER A 94 2.79 -9.17 9.20
N ALA A 95 2.49 -10.27 9.89
CA ALA A 95 2.11 -11.54 9.26
C ALA A 95 0.78 -11.43 8.49
N THR A 96 -0.19 -10.70 9.04
CA THR A 96 -1.46 -10.40 8.35
C THR A 96 -1.22 -9.68 7.02
N ALA A 97 -0.24 -8.79 6.94
CA ALA A 97 0.12 -8.14 5.68
C ALA A 97 0.55 -9.15 4.61
N MET A 98 1.29 -10.21 4.96
CA MET A 98 1.69 -11.24 4.00
C MET A 98 0.49 -12.01 3.44
N TRP A 99 -0.51 -12.28 4.24
CA TRP A 99 -1.76 -12.87 3.78
C TRP A 99 -2.54 -11.91 2.88
N THR A 100 -2.78 -10.68 3.34
CA THR A 100 -3.69 -9.72 2.70
C THR A 100 -3.10 -9.10 1.44
N ASP A 101 -1.79 -8.85 1.41
CA ASP A 101 -1.10 -8.23 0.27
C ASP A 101 -0.73 -9.26 -0.82
N ARG A 102 -0.84 -10.55 -0.51
CA ARG A 102 -0.48 -11.67 -1.41
C ARG A 102 -1.68 -12.51 -1.81
N SER A 103 -2.01 -13.53 -1.02
CA SER A 103 -3.03 -14.50 -1.41
C SER A 103 -4.43 -13.89 -1.48
N PHE A 104 -4.83 -13.12 -0.47
CA PHE A 104 -6.12 -12.45 -0.50
C PHE A 104 -6.20 -11.40 -1.62
N PHE A 105 -5.15 -10.60 -1.80
CA PHE A 105 -5.10 -9.61 -2.88
C PHE A 105 -5.11 -10.28 -4.27
N GLN A 106 -4.37 -11.36 -4.48
CA GLN A 106 -4.39 -12.09 -5.75
C GLN A 106 -5.79 -12.64 -6.06
N ASN A 107 -6.49 -13.15 -5.06
CA ASN A 107 -7.88 -13.57 -5.17
C ASN A 107 -8.79 -12.40 -5.60
N THR A 108 -8.74 -11.27 -4.89
CA THR A 108 -9.56 -10.09 -5.20
C THR A 108 -9.25 -9.48 -6.56
N VAL A 109 -8.00 -9.48 -7.00
CA VAL A 109 -7.60 -9.03 -8.36
C VAL A 109 -8.27 -9.88 -9.42
N ASN A 110 -8.17 -11.20 -9.30
CA ASN A 110 -8.78 -12.12 -10.26
C ASN A 110 -10.31 -11.98 -10.28
N LEU A 111 -10.93 -11.86 -9.11
CA LEU A 111 -12.37 -11.67 -8.98
C LEU A 111 -12.83 -10.37 -9.63
N VAL A 112 -12.17 -9.24 -9.34
CA VAL A 112 -12.54 -7.92 -9.85
C VAL A 112 -12.31 -7.84 -11.37
N PHE A 113 -11.11 -8.15 -11.84
CA PHE A 113 -10.81 -8.03 -13.28
C PHE A 113 -11.51 -9.09 -14.12
N GLY A 114 -11.70 -10.30 -13.60
CA GLY A 114 -12.52 -11.32 -14.25
C GLY A 114 -13.97 -10.88 -14.40
N SER A 115 -14.55 -10.22 -13.39
CA SER A 115 -15.92 -9.70 -13.42
C SER A 115 -16.07 -8.47 -14.33
N LEU A 116 -15.06 -7.62 -14.42
CA LEU A 116 -15.03 -6.48 -15.35
C LEU A 116 -14.89 -6.93 -16.81
N ALA A 117 -14.27 -8.07 -17.06
CA ALA A 117 -14.14 -8.70 -18.38
C ALA A 117 -13.70 -7.69 -19.48
N ASN A 118 -14.55 -7.50 -20.50
CA ASN A 118 -14.28 -6.62 -21.65
C ASN A 118 -14.25 -5.12 -21.30
N GLN A 119 -14.61 -4.73 -20.08
CA GLN A 119 -14.53 -3.34 -19.63
C GLN A 119 -13.13 -2.92 -19.19
N VAL A 120 -12.18 -3.86 -19.09
CA VAL A 120 -10.78 -3.55 -18.75
C VAL A 120 -10.09 -2.91 -19.95
N PRO A 121 -9.61 -1.64 -19.85
CA PRO A 121 -8.97 -0.95 -20.97
C PRO A 121 -7.71 -1.66 -21.45
N GLN A 122 -7.48 -1.70 -22.75
CA GLN A 122 -6.34 -2.41 -23.37
C GLN A 122 -4.99 -1.79 -23.01
N ASP A 123 -4.92 -0.48 -22.86
CA ASP A 123 -3.72 0.22 -22.41
C ASP A 123 -3.35 -0.14 -20.98
N PHE A 124 -4.35 -0.32 -20.11
CA PHE A 124 -4.15 -0.83 -18.75
C PHE A 124 -3.63 -2.26 -18.74
N ILE A 125 -4.21 -3.16 -19.56
CA ILE A 125 -3.73 -4.55 -19.68
C ILE A 125 -2.25 -4.55 -20.08
N LYS A 126 -1.89 -3.86 -21.15
CA LYS A 126 -0.50 -3.77 -21.63
C LYS A 126 0.47 -3.20 -20.58
N ASP A 127 0.03 -2.18 -19.84
CA ASP A 127 0.82 -1.61 -18.75
C ASP A 127 1.05 -2.62 -17.62
N ARG A 128 0.03 -3.40 -17.26
CA ARG A 128 0.14 -4.45 -16.24
C ARG A 128 1.02 -5.62 -16.67
N GLU A 129 0.94 -6.05 -17.91
CA GLU A 129 1.83 -7.05 -18.49
C GLU A 129 3.29 -6.61 -18.44
N LYS A 130 3.56 -5.37 -18.87
CA LYS A 130 4.90 -4.78 -18.76
C LYS A 130 5.40 -4.68 -17.33
N LEU A 131 4.52 -4.32 -16.37
CA LEU A 131 4.87 -4.25 -14.96
C LEU A 131 5.17 -5.63 -14.37
N ARG A 132 4.35 -6.62 -14.70
CA ARG A 132 4.43 -7.98 -14.10
C ARG A 132 5.47 -8.85 -14.77
N GLY A 133 5.84 -8.57 -16.02
CA GLY A 133 6.64 -9.45 -16.85
C GLY A 133 5.90 -10.75 -17.23
N ALA A 134 4.56 -10.74 -17.17
CA ALA A 134 3.70 -11.88 -17.45
C ALA A 134 2.34 -11.39 -17.98
N LYS A 135 1.64 -12.28 -18.72
CA LYS A 135 0.33 -11.99 -19.29
C LYS A 135 -0.67 -11.56 -18.20
N PHE A 136 -1.45 -10.53 -18.50
CA PHE A 136 -2.60 -10.10 -17.70
C PHE A 136 -3.86 -10.65 -18.35
N ASP A 137 -4.14 -11.94 -18.11
CA ASP A 137 -5.12 -12.74 -18.82
C ASP A 137 -6.54 -12.57 -18.26
N VAL A 138 -7.24 -11.51 -18.69
CA VAL A 138 -8.61 -11.23 -18.25
C VAL A 138 -9.57 -12.39 -18.59
N PRO A 139 -9.52 -13.02 -19.77
CA PRO A 139 -10.36 -14.21 -20.04
C PRO A 139 -10.13 -15.35 -19.04
N ALA A 140 -8.88 -15.67 -18.70
CA ALA A 140 -8.59 -16.67 -17.66
C ALA A 140 -9.12 -16.26 -16.28
N MET A 141 -9.01 -14.98 -15.91
CA MET A 141 -9.59 -14.46 -14.67
C MET A 141 -11.13 -14.59 -14.68
N THR A 142 -11.78 -14.36 -15.82
CA THR A 142 -13.24 -14.54 -15.97
C THR A 142 -13.64 -16.00 -15.79
N ALA A 143 -12.92 -16.93 -16.39
CA ALA A 143 -13.18 -18.36 -16.22
C ALA A 143 -12.98 -18.84 -14.77
N ALA A 144 -12.09 -18.18 -14.02
CA ALA A 144 -11.79 -18.52 -12.63
C ALA A 144 -12.78 -17.94 -11.60
N ILE A 145 -13.76 -17.12 -12.00
CA ILE A 145 -14.69 -16.43 -11.07
C ILE A 145 -15.35 -17.38 -10.06
N PRO A 146 -15.89 -18.57 -10.44
CA PRO A 146 -16.50 -19.46 -9.45
C PRO A 146 -15.51 -19.83 -8.33
N GLN A 147 -14.31 -20.25 -8.67
CA GLN A 147 -13.26 -20.59 -7.72
C GLN A 147 -12.83 -19.36 -6.88
N MET A 148 -12.74 -18.18 -7.50
CA MET A 148 -12.37 -16.96 -6.79
C MET A 148 -13.43 -16.53 -5.77
N ARG A 149 -14.71 -16.78 -6.04
CA ARG A 149 -15.80 -16.56 -5.08
C ARG A 149 -15.70 -17.49 -3.88
N ASP A 150 -15.40 -18.77 -4.08
CA ASP A 150 -15.20 -19.72 -2.98
C ASP A 150 -14.01 -19.32 -2.10
N GLN A 151 -12.90 -18.93 -2.72
CA GLN A 151 -11.73 -18.46 -1.98
C GLN A 151 -12.00 -17.14 -1.25
N PHE A 152 -12.70 -16.19 -1.86
CA PHE A 152 -13.07 -14.92 -1.24
C PHE A 152 -13.96 -15.16 -0.02
N ARG A 153 -14.94 -16.06 -0.15
CA ARG A 153 -15.80 -16.48 0.95
C ARG A 153 -14.99 -17.09 2.12
N ALA A 154 -13.99 -17.91 1.82
CA ALA A 154 -13.10 -18.47 2.85
C ALA A 154 -12.29 -17.38 3.57
N HIS A 155 -11.79 -16.39 2.86
CA HIS A 155 -11.08 -15.26 3.46
C HIS A 155 -12.00 -14.41 4.35
N LEU A 156 -13.27 -14.17 3.94
CA LEU A 156 -14.26 -13.48 4.76
C LEU A 156 -14.59 -14.28 6.03
N GLN A 157 -14.67 -15.61 5.91
CA GLN A 157 -14.91 -16.49 7.06
C GLN A 157 -13.81 -16.36 8.13
N TRP A 158 -12.55 -16.17 7.73
CA TRP A 158 -11.48 -15.95 8.72
C TRP A 158 -11.67 -14.66 9.50
N ILE A 159 -12.09 -13.58 8.82
CA ILE A 159 -12.39 -12.29 9.48
C ILE A 159 -13.62 -12.44 10.39
N GLU A 160 -14.69 -13.06 9.89
CA GLU A 160 -15.92 -13.33 10.66
C GLU A 160 -15.63 -14.13 11.93
N THR A 161 -14.80 -15.17 11.82
CA THR A 161 -14.37 -16.00 12.95
C THR A 161 -13.54 -15.18 13.95
N GLN A 162 -12.61 -14.35 13.47
CA GLN A 162 -11.78 -13.50 14.32
C GLN A 162 -12.60 -12.47 15.11
N LEU A 163 -13.70 -12.00 14.53
CA LEU A 163 -14.65 -11.09 15.20
C LEU A 163 -15.74 -11.84 16.00
N GLY A 164 -15.64 -13.16 16.05
CA GLY A 164 -16.67 -14.06 16.59
C GLY A 164 -16.92 -13.91 18.08
N ASP A 165 -15.94 -13.48 18.85
CA ASP A 165 -16.02 -13.25 20.29
C ASP A 165 -16.66 -11.90 20.68
N GLY A 166 -17.11 -11.11 19.70
CA GLY A 166 -17.77 -9.82 19.91
C GLY A 166 -16.84 -8.61 19.91
N ARG A 167 -15.53 -8.82 19.66
CA ARG A 167 -14.59 -7.70 19.49
C ARG A 167 -14.95 -6.83 18.31
N ASN A 168 -14.62 -5.53 18.38
CA ASN A 168 -14.86 -4.59 17.30
C ASN A 168 -13.78 -4.59 16.22
N TRP A 169 -12.56 -5.01 16.53
CA TRP A 169 -11.39 -4.96 15.69
C TRP A 169 -10.60 -6.26 15.73
N MET A 170 -9.90 -6.59 14.66
CA MET A 170 -9.20 -7.89 14.53
C MET A 170 -8.18 -8.15 15.64
N ALA A 171 -7.56 -7.11 16.19
CA ALA A 171 -6.59 -7.20 17.28
C ALA A 171 -7.14 -6.76 18.66
N GLY A 172 -8.46 -6.69 18.86
CA GLY A 172 -9.08 -6.38 20.16
C GLY A 172 -9.88 -5.08 20.17
N ASP A 173 -9.53 -4.15 21.07
CA ASP A 173 -10.38 -2.99 21.40
C ASP A 173 -10.19 -1.77 20.50
N GLN A 174 -9.11 -1.73 19.73
CA GLN A 174 -8.80 -0.62 18.81
C GLN A 174 -8.39 -1.13 17.42
N ALA A 175 -8.65 -0.30 16.42
CA ALA A 175 -8.23 -0.57 15.06
C ALA A 175 -6.69 -0.70 14.98
N SER A 176 -6.23 -1.67 14.22
CA SER A 176 -4.83 -2.08 14.15
C SER A 176 -4.35 -2.25 12.71
N LEU A 177 -3.08 -2.59 12.55
CA LEU A 177 -2.51 -2.97 11.27
C LEU A 177 -3.27 -4.16 10.63
N CYS A 178 -3.77 -5.12 11.43
CA CYS A 178 -4.56 -6.23 10.93
C CYS A 178 -5.81 -5.75 10.19
N ASP A 179 -6.50 -4.77 10.78
CA ASP A 179 -7.74 -4.21 10.24
C ASP A 179 -7.48 -3.45 8.93
N VAL A 180 -6.49 -2.58 8.93
CA VAL A 180 -6.13 -1.78 7.73
C VAL A 180 -5.68 -2.67 6.58
N ASN A 181 -4.93 -3.74 6.87
CA ASN A 181 -4.44 -4.69 5.88
C ASN A 181 -5.58 -5.51 5.25
N ALA A 182 -6.52 -6.03 6.06
CA ALA A 182 -7.60 -6.85 5.55
C ALA A 182 -8.67 -6.03 4.81
N TYR A 183 -8.99 -4.84 5.32
CA TYR A 183 -10.01 -3.94 4.78
C TYR A 183 -9.82 -3.60 3.31
N MET A 184 -8.60 -3.34 2.87
CA MET A 184 -8.35 -2.91 1.49
C MET A 184 -8.89 -3.87 0.43
N ASN A 185 -8.91 -5.19 0.73
CA ASN A 185 -9.38 -6.22 -0.18
C ASN A 185 -10.91 -6.20 -0.29
N ILE A 186 -11.60 -6.07 0.84
CA ILE A 186 -13.06 -5.99 0.91
C ILE A 186 -13.54 -4.70 0.25
N TRP A 187 -12.92 -3.58 0.60
CA TRP A 187 -13.18 -2.29 -0.05
C TRP A 187 -12.99 -2.37 -1.57
N TYR A 188 -11.93 -3.05 -2.03
CA TYR A 188 -11.64 -3.14 -3.46
C TYR A 188 -12.73 -3.88 -4.24
N VAL A 189 -13.24 -4.96 -3.69
CA VAL A 189 -14.39 -5.69 -4.28
C VAL A 189 -15.63 -4.81 -4.27
N GLY A 190 -15.99 -4.20 -3.15
CA GLY A 190 -17.14 -3.32 -3.02
C GLY A 190 -17.09 -2.09 -3.94
N ALA A 191 -15.90 -1.49 -4.12
CA ALA A 191 -15.72 -0.30 -4.96
C ALA A 191 -15.78 -0.58 -6.47
N HIS A 192 -15.64 -1.83 -6.90
CA HIS A 192 -15.53 -2.19 -8.32
C HIS A 192 -16.67 -3.08 -8.82
N LEU A 193 -17.34 -3.82 -7.94
CA LEU A 193 -18.38 -4.76 -8.32
C LEU A 193 -19.75 -4.26 -7.86
N PRO A 194 -20.69 -3.98 -8.80
CA PRO A 194 -22.01 -3.40 -8.47
C PRO A 194 -22.88 -4.26 -7.53
N ASN A 195 -22.66 -5.59 -7.54
CA ASN A 195 -23.45 -6.54 -6.76
C ASN A 195 -22.62 -7.23 -5.67
N ALA A 196 -21.60 -6.54 -5.15
CA ALA A 196 -20.72 -7.09 -4.12
C ALA A 196 -21.46 -7.44 -2.82
N ASP A 197 -22.54 -6.73 -2.48
CA ASP A 197 -23.29 -6.91 -1.22
C ASP A 197 -23.77 -8.35 -1.02
N GLY A 198 -24.18 -9.04 -2.09
CA GLY A 198 -24.54 -10.44 -2.01
C GLY A 198 -23.41 -11.38 -1.56
N MET A 199 -22.16 -10.99 -1.79
CA MET A 199 -20.98 -11.77 -1.40
C MET A 199 -20.67 -11.65 0.11
N PHE A 200 -21.24 -10.66 0.79
CA PHE A 200 -21.06 -10.40 2.22
C PHE A 200 -22.28 -10.78 3.04
N SER A 201 -23.37 -11.28 2.43
CA SER A 201 -24.68 -11.42 3.07
C SER A 201 -24.71 -12.38 4.28
N GLU A 202 -23.78 -13.33 4.35
CA GLU A 202 -23.67 -14.30 5.45
C GLU A 202 -22.64 -13.90 6.53
N PHE A 203 -21.97 -12.72 6.40
CA PHE A 203 -20.87 -12.27 7.24
C PHE A 203 -21.23 -10.98 7.97
N ASP A 204 -22.15 -11.05 8.91
CA ASP A 204 -22.70 -9.87 9.60
C ASP A 204 -21.65 -9.09 10.40
N LYS A 205 -20.72 -9.77 11.07
CA LYS A 205 -19.67 -9.14 11.88
C LYS A 205 -18.63 -8.47 10.97
N THR A 206 -18.28 -9.13 9.87
CA THR A 206 -17.37 -8.58 8.85
C THR A 206 -17.98 -7.33 8.20
N ARG A 207 -19.29 -7.33 7.89
CA ARG A 207 -19.99 -6.14 7.38
C ARG A 207 -20.00 -4.99 8.38
N ALA A 208 -20.31 -5.28 9.64
CA ALA A 208 -20.29 -4.27 10.70
C ALA A 208 -18.87 -3.70 10.93
N TRP A 209 -17.86 -4.54 10.86
CA TRP A 209 -16.45 -4.15 10.96
C TRP A 209 -16.02 -3.29 9.74
N GLU A 210 -16.37 -3.70 8.53
CA GLU A 210 -16.11 -2.94 7.30
C GLU A 210 -16.75 -1.55 7.36
N ALA A 211 -18.01 -1.49 7.80
CA ALA A 211 -18.72 -0.22 7.96
C ALA A 211 -18.03 0.72 8.96
N ARG A 212 -17.48 0.18 10.06
CA ARG A 212 -16.68 0.98 11.03
C ARG A 212 -15.43 1.57 10.39
N LEU A 213 -14.67 0.75 9.62
CA LEU A 213 -13.46 1.24 8.93
C LEU A 213 -13.81 2.28 7.86
N ARG A 214 -14.89 2.08 7.11
CA ARG A 214 -15.40 3.06 6.14
C ARG A 214 -15.75 4.39 6.81
N ALA A 215 -16.36 4.34 7.99
CA ALA A 215 -16.74 5.54 8.74
C ALA A 215 -15.53 6.33 9.30
N VAL A 216 -14.37 5.70 9.46
CA VAL A 216 -13.13 6.38 9.83
C VAL A 216 -12.73 7.46 8.80
N GLY A 217 -13.02 7.21 7.52
CA GLY A 217 -12.61 8.09 6.45
C GLY A 217 -11.10 8.15 6.23
N HIS A 218 -10.61 9.26 5.70
CA HIS A 218 -9.23 9.38 5.20
C HIS A 218 -8.44 10.52 5.86
N GLY A 219 -8.87 11.03 7.02
CA GLY A 219 -8.29 12.23 7.62
C GLY A 219 -8.66 13.49 6.84
N ARG A 220 -7.77 14.50 6.83
CA ARG A 220 -8.00 15.77 6.13
C ARG A 220 -7.01 15.90 4.98
N SER A 221 -7.50 15.83 3.76
CA SER A 221 -6.66 15.96 2.57
C SER A 221 -6.93 17.25 1.81
N HIS A 222 -5.90 17.78 1.16
CA HIS A 222 -5.99 18.80 0.12
C HIS A 222 -5.16 18.37 -1.10
N GLU A 223 -5.57 18.75 -2.28
CA GLU A 223 -4.86 18.36 -3.51
C GLU A 223 -3.71 19.29 -3.81
N ILE A 224 -2.59 18.73 -4.26
CA ILE A 224 -1.47 19.44 -4.87
C ILE A 224 -1.07 18.77 -6.18
N SER A 225 -0.40 19.51 -7.07
CA SER A 225 0.10 18.95 -8.32
C SER A 225 1.33 18.06 -8.08
N SER A 226 1.57 17.11 -9.00
CA SER A 226 2.79 16.29 -8.99
C SER A 226 4.06 17.13 -9.16
N ALA A 227 3.96 18.24 -9.91
CA ALA A 227 5.02 19.21 -10.07
C ALA A 227 5.37 19.91 -8.72
N ALA A 228 4.36 20.36 -7.98
CA ALA A 228 4.57 20.96 -6.67
C ALA A 228 5.21 19.96 -5.67
N ALA A 229 4.82 18.70 -5.72
CA ALA A 229 5.45 17.66 -4.89
C ALA A 229 6.93 17.44 -5.25
N LEU A 230 7.26 17.48 -6.55
CA LEU A 230 8.64 17.39 -7.01
C LEU A 230 9.48 18.60 -6.56
N ASP A 231 8.92 19.82 -6.64
CA ASP A 231 9.57 21.05 -6.17
C ASP A 231 9.82 21.03 -4.65
N ILE A 232 8.88 20.48 -3.85
CA ILE A 232 9.07 20.27 -2.41
C ILE A 232 10.26 19.33 -2.15
N ALA A 233 10.38 18.23 -2.91
CA ALA A 233 11.51 17.32 -2.77
C ALA A 233 12.84 17.99 -3.14
N ALA A 234 12.86 18.77 -4.22
CA ALA A 234 14.05 19.48 -4.68
C ALA A 234 14.52 20.57 -3.71
N GLY A 235 13.59 21.21 -3.00
CA GLY A 235 13.89 22.23 -2.00
C GLY A 235 14.19 21.71 -0.59
N ALA A 236 14.06 20.40 -0.36
CA ALA A 236 14.27 19.78 0.94
C ALA A 236 15.60 19.02 1.02
N THR A 237 16.14 18.91 2.22
CA THR A 237 17.29 18.05 2.51
C THR A 237 16.79 16.70 3.02
N PRO A 238 17.23 15.55 2.45
CA PRO A 238 16.90 14.24 2.96
C PRO A 238 17.36 14.04 4.41
N LEU A 239 16.64 13.27 5.19
CA LEU A 239 17.08 12.87 6.52
C LEU A 239 18.41 12.09 6.41
N THR A 240 19.36 12.47 7.24
CA THR A 240 20.72 11.90 7.25
C THR A 240 20.95 10.92 8.41
N ALA A 241 19.89 10.31 8.92
CA ALA A 241 20.05 9.33 9.99
C ALA A 241 20.74 8.07 9.46
N GLU A 242 22.05 7.99 9.62
CA GLU A 242 22.79 6.76 9.39
C GLU A 242 22.41 5.73 10.45
N MET A 243 21.96 4.57 10.01
CA MET A 243 21.65 3.44 10.87
C MET A 243 22.26 2.17 10.27
N ALA A 244 23.22 1.59 11.00
CA ALA A 244 23.81 0.31 10.65
C ALA A 244 23.13 -0.80 11.45
N ASP A 245 22.92 -1.95 10.82
CA ASP A 245 22.53 -3.18 11.50
C ASP A 245 23.77 -4.03 11.77
N PRO A 246 24.23 -4.14 13.02
CA PRO A 246 25.41 -4.94 13.35
C PRO A 246 25.18 -6.45 13.11
N ASN A 247 23.93 -6.88 12.96
CA ASN A 247 23.55 -8.26 12.71
C ASN A 247 23.14 -8.51 11.25
N ASP A 248 23.44 -7.59 10.31
CA ASP A 248 23.11 -7.83 8.91
C ASP A 248 23.82 -9.09 8.39
N PRO A 249 23.08 -10.11 7.89
CA PRO A 249 23.65 -11.40 7.52
C PRO A 249 24.62 -11.33 6.33
N ASN A 250 24.61 -10.22 5.59
CA ASN A 250 25.49 -10.00 4.43
C ASN A 250 26.60 -8.96 4.71
N GLY A 251 26.70 -8.47 5.94
CA GLY A 251 27.72 -7.50 6.35
C GLY A 251 27.62 -6.12 5.68
N ARG A 252 26.42 -5.76 5.17
CA ARG A 252 26.18 -4.46 4.53
C ARG A 252 26.16 -3.35 5.56
N LYS A 253 26.59 -2.16 5.15
CA LYS A 253 26.67 -0.98 6.02
C LYS A 253 26.36 0.31 5.24
N PRO A 254 26.05 1.40 5.91
CA PRO A 254 25.98 2.72 5.28
C PRO A 254 27.27 3.01 4.48
N GLY A 255 27.09 3.60 3.28
CA GLY A 255 28.15 3.82 2.30
C GLY A 255 28.27 2.74 1.22
N ASP A 256 27.79 1.52 1.46
CA ASP A 256 27.79 0.47 0.44
C ASP A 256 26.76 0.75 -0.67
N MET A 257 27.10 0.37 -1.91
CA MET A 257 26.17 0.42 -3.02
C MET A 257 25.25 -0.79 -3.03
N ALA A 258 23.93 -0.56 -3.16
CA ALA A 258 22.94 -1.61 -3.23
C ALA A 258 21.97 -1.42 -4.40
N GLU A 259 21.37 -2.52 -4.84
CA GLU A 259 20.19 -2.55 -5.70
C GLU A 259 19.00 -3.10 -4.89
N VAL A 260 17.95 -2.28 -4.78
CA VAL A 260 16.71 -2.65 -4.06
C VAL A 260 15.59 -2.84 -5.06
N MET A 261 14.84 -3.92 -4.92
CA MET A 261 13.69 -4.22 -5.78
C MET A 261 12.60 -4.96 -5.00
N PRO A 262 11.32 -4.91 -5.44
CA PRO A 262 10.27 -5.77 -4.90
C PRO A 262 10.59 -7.27 -5.07
N ASP A 263 10.14 -8.09 -4.13
CA ASP A 263 10.41 -9.53 -4.12
C ASP A 263 9.38 -10.36 -4.92
N ASP A 264 8.19 -9.79 -5.19
CA ASP A 264 7.07 -10.45 -5.84
C ASP A 264 6.97 -10.15 -7.36
N TYR A 265 6.48 -8.99 -7.76
CA TYR A 265 6.35 -8.59 -9.16
C TYR A 265 6.84 -7.16 -9.39
N GLY A 266 6.99 -6.75 -10.67
CA GLY A 266 7.48 -5.42 -11.02
C GLY A 266 8.88 -5.17 -10.43
N LYS A 267 9.77 -6.13 -10.61
CA LYS A 267 11.13 -6.21 -10.04
C LYS A 267 12.07 -5.18 -10.69
N ILE A 268 11.69 -3.91 -10.60
CA ILE A 268 12.49 -2.80 -11.07
C ILE A 268 13.52 -2.51 -10.00
N LYS A 269 14.80 -2.62 -10.37
CA LYS A 269 15.93 -2.34 -9.50
C LYS A 269 16.13 -0.84 -9.33
N VAL A 270 16.20 -0.39 -8.09
CA VAL A 270 16.62 0.97 -7.74
C VAL A 270 17.99 0.89 -7.12
N ARG A 271 18.97 1.56 -7.73
CA ARG A 271 20.36 1.57 -7.27
C ARG A 271 20.64 2.82 -6.46
N GLY A 272 21.36 2.66 -5.36
CA GLY A 272 21.80 3.78 -4.53
C GLY A 272 22.76 3.34 -3.44
N GLU A 273 23.34 4.35 -2.76
CA GLU A 273 24.16 4.18 -1.57
C GLU A 273 23.27 3.92 -0.37
N ILE A 274 23.56 2.89 0.43
CA ILE A 274 22.84 2.61 1.67
C ILE A 274 23.12 3.76 2.67
N VAL A 275 22.04 4.34 3.20
CA VAL A 275 22.10 5.36 4.26
C VAL A 275 21.55 4.84 5.59
N ALA A 276 20.63 3.87 5.56
CA ALA A 276 20.13 3.20 6.74
C ALA A 276 19.74 1.77 6.41
N LEU A 277 19.98 0.87 7.36
CA LEU A 277 19.73 -0.56 7.22
C LEU A 277 19.30 -1.15 8.56
N SER A 278 18.26 -1.99 8.54
CA SER A 278 17.85 -2.85 9.65
C SER A 278 17.17 -4.12 9.11
N SER A 279 16.82 -5.03 10.00
CA SER A 279 16.02 -6.21 9.64
C SER A 279 14.63 -5.87 9.04
N GLN A 280 14.17 -4.63 9.16
CA GLN A 280 12.82 -4.21 8.78
C GLN A 280 12.78 -3.18 7.64
N HIS A 281 13.88 -2.51 7.34
CA HIS A 281 13.92 -1.54 6.24
C HIS A 281 15.34 -1.32 5.71
N ILE A 282 15.41 -0.81 4.51
CA ILE A 282 16.62 -0.27 3.90
C ILE A 282 16.29 1.09 3.29
N ALA A 283 17.14 2.09 3.54
CA ALA A 283 17.09 3.37 2.87
C ALA A 283 18.35 3.56 2.03
N ILE A 284 18.15 4.00 0.79
CA ILE A 284 19.22 4.26 -0.16
C ILE A 284 19.16 5.70 -0.67
N ARG A 285 20.31 6.33 -0.84
CA ARG A 285 20.42 7.61 -1.54
C ARG A 285 20.54 7.34 -3.03
N SER A 286 19.47 7.67 -3.77
CA SER A 286 19.46 7.58 -5.23
C SER A 286 19.91 8.89 -5.85
N THR A 287 20.70 8.81 -6.94
CA THR A 287 21.22 9.97 -7.68
C THR A 287 20.47 10.25 -8.98
N ILE A 288 19.26 9.70 -9.16
CA ILE A 288 18.47 9.96 -10.34
C ILE A 288 18.01 11.43 -10.30
N ARG A 289 18.52 12.22 -11.24
CA ARG A 289 18.11 13.61 -11.42
C ARG A 289 16.77 13.68 -12.14
N ALA A 290 15.91 14.62 -11.71
CA ALA A 290 14.74 14.97 -12.50
C ALA A 290 15.20 15.42 -13.92
N PRO A 291 14.45 15.08 -14.99
CA PRO A 291 14.72 15.65 -16.29
C PRO A 291 14.68 17.18 -16.20
N ALA A 292 15.57 17.86 -16.90
CA ALA A 292 15.50 19.31 -17.03
C ALA A 292 14.14 19.68 -17.62
N ARG A 293 13.45 20.60 -16.97
CA ARG A 293 12.15 21.15 -17.43
C ARG A 293 12.36 22.20 -18.50
#